data_5d1ea3e06ad5bc215424e10c29d30ece
#
_entry.id   5d1ea3e06ad5bc215424e10c29d30ece
#
_cell.length_a   1.000
_cell.length_b   1.000
_cell.length_c   1.000
_cell.angle_alpha   90.00
_cell.angle_beta   90.00
_cell.angle_gamma   90.00
#
_symmetry.space_group_name_H-M   'P 1'
#
loop_
_entity.id
_entity.type
_entity.pdbx_description
1 polymer ?
#
loop_
_entity_poly.entity_id
_entity_poly.type
_entity_poly.pdbx_seq_one_letter_code
_entity_poly.pdbx_strand_id
1 'polypeptide(L)'
;MTRSVKLLPLLPLCLCFILAGCQKSADQQATSSGNNAAPNSQSAANQAANTPAPAPAPAPQPIVVPQGTAIEVVLDQSLSSKTARAGQSFSATVVDPIEVDGQVVIPKRAHARGTVVSAKAAGRFKGASELGLALRSIEVNGQRYEIRASTPELSKKGKGKRTGALVGGGAGGGALIGGLAGGGKGALIGGLIGAGAGTGGAAFTGNRDVELPAETGLTFRLVKPLEITP
;
A
#
# COMPACT_ATOMS: atom_id res chain seq x y z
N MET A 1 -28.87 5.28 39.08
CA MET A 1 -28.61 6.68 38.69
C MET A 1 -28.46 6.74 37.18
N THR A 2 -29.57 7.04 36.58
CA THR A 2 -29.80 7.11 35.13
C THR A 2 -29.33 8.46 34.60
N ARG A 3 -28.46 8.48 33.60
CA ARG A 3 -28.19 9.71 32.83
C ARG A 3 -28.44 9.43 31.34
N SER A 4 -29.58 9.92 30.92
CA SER A 4 -30.03 10.07 29.57
C SER A 4 -29.08 10.96 28.75
N VAL A 5 -28.62 10.50 27.60
CA VAL A 5 -27.95 11.32 26.60
C VAL A 5 -28.96 11.70 25.53
N LYS A 6 -29.16 12.98 25.40
CA LYS A 6 -30.09 13.65 24.49
C LYS A 6 -29.62 13.47 23.03
N LEU A 7 -30.53 12.94 22.24
CA LEU A 7 -30.55 13.01 20.80
C LEU A 7 -30.79 14.46 20.35
N LEU A 8 -29.93 14.97 19.46
CA LEU A 8 -30.18 16.24 18.77
C LEU A 8 -30.20 15.97 17.27
N PRO A 9 -31.34 16.12 16.62
CA PRO A 9 -31.42 16.08 15.16
C PRO A 9 -31.23 17.49 14.61
N LEU A 10 -30.28 17.72 13.72
CA LEU A 10 -30.22 18.95 12.95
C LEU A 10 -30.38 18.64 11.45
N LEU A 11 -31.51 18.97 11.03
CA LEU A 11 -32.24 19.19 9.81
C LEU A 11 -31.41 19.72 8.62
N PRO A 12 -31.77 19.33 7.40
CA PRO A 12 -31.10 19.73 6.18
C PRO A 12 -31.66 21.07 5.67
N LEU A 13 -30.82 21.98 5.25
CA LEU A 13 -31.24 23.15 4.50
C LEU A 13 -30.89 22.95 3.02
N CYS A 14 -31.94 22.64 2.31
CA CYS A 14 -32.08 22.68 0.88
C CYS A 14 -31.96 24.15 0.40
N LEU A 15 -31.14 24.44 -0.60
CA LEU A 15 -31.40 25.59 -1.45
C LEU A 15 -31.03 25.32 -2.89
N CYS A 16 -32.07 25.17 -3.67
CA CYS A 16 -32.09 25.18 -5.12
C CYS A 16 -31.54 26.51 -5.68
N PHE A 17 -30.70 26.42 -6.69
CA PHE A 17 -30.59 27.50 -7.67
C PHE A 17 -30.61 26.90 -9.08
N ILE A 18 -31.81 27.02 -9.66
CA ILE A 18 -32.10 26.83 -11.09
C ILE A 18 -31.80 28.17 -11.76
N LEU A 19 -30.96 28.19 -12.75
CA LEU A 19 -31.01 29.24 -13.80
C LEU A 19 -30.66 28.62 -15.15
N ALA A 20 -31.71 28.47 -15.89
CA ALA A 20 -31.70 28.20 -17.31
C ALA A 20 -31.14 29.41 -18.07
N GLY A 21 -30.38 29.15 -19.10
CA GLY A 21 -29.90 30.13 -20.05
C GLY A 21 -29.71 29.52 -21.41
N CYS A 22 -30.83 29.25 -22.09
CA CYS A 22 -30.84 29.08 -23.54
C CYS A 22 -30.60 30.44 -24.20
N GLN A 23 -29.64 30.53 -25.09
CA GLN A 23 -29.64 31.52 -26.15
C GLN A 23 -29.31 30.87 -27.50
N LYS A 24 -30.37 30.70 -28.22
CA LYS A 24 -30.49 30.43 -29.63
C LYS A 24 -30.39 31.82 -30.32
N SER A 25 -29.52 31.99 -31.27
CA SER A 25 -29.55 33.10 -32.20
C SER A 25 -29.66 32.58 -33.61
N ALA A 26 -30.79 32.91 -34.17
CA ALA A 26 -31.21 32.62 -35.50
C ALA A 26 -30.66 33.65 -36.51
N ASP A 27 -30.49 33.17 -37.71
CA ASP A 27 -30.69 33.81 -39.00
C ASP A 27 -30.50 35.32 -39.13
N GLN A 28 -29.62 35.68 -40.02
CA GLN A 28 -29.89 36.80 -40.93
C GLN A 28 -29.40 36.50 -42.35
N GLN A 29 -30.37 36.22 -43.14
CA GLN A 29 -30.36 36.20 -44.60
C GLN A 29 -30.42 37.65 -45.07
N ALA A 30 -29.53 38.08 -45.91
CA ALA A 30 -29.73 39.26 -46.74
C ALA A 30 -29.16 38.99 -48.12
N THR A 31 -30.09 38.88 -49.02
CA THR A 31 -29.97 38.91 -50.45
C THR A 31 -29.40 40.24 -50.97
N SER A 32 -28.45 40.16 -51.89
CA SER A 32 -28.27 41.20 -52.86
C SER A 32 -27.67 40.65 -54.14
N SER A 33 -28.47 40.70 -55.18
CA SER A 33 -28.16 40.51 -56.60
C SER A 33 -27.18 41.53 -57.13
N GLY A 34 -26.31 41.12 -58.05
CA GLY A 34 -25.45 41.96 -58.82
C GLY A 34 -24.66 41.21 -59.85
N ASN A 35 -25.20 41.11 -61.04
CA ASN A 35 -24.58 40.68 -62.31
C ASN A 35 -23.23 41.38 -62.55
N ASN A 36 -22.20 40.71 -63.04
CA ASN A 36 -21.71 40.87 -64.40
C ASN A 36 -20.40 40.16 -64.73
N ALA A 37 -20.43 39.45 -65.83
CA ALA A 37 -19.34 39.24 -66.80
C ALA A 37 -18.08 38.52 -66.44
N ALA A 38 -17.97 37.36 -67.01
CA ALA A 38 -16.69 36.72 -67.34
C ALA A 38 -15.86 37.52 -68.33
N PRO A 39 -14.51 37.35 -68.41
CA PRO A 39 -13.99 36.20 -69.14
C PRO A 39 -12.76 35.58 -68.57
N ASN A 40 -12.76 34.27 -68.68
CA ASN A 40 -11.68 33.39 -69.14
C ASN A 40 -10.22 33.72 -68.70
N SER A 41 -9.72 32.96 -67.72
CA SER A 41 -8.29 32.58 -67.66
C SER A 41 -8.20 31.21 -67.05
N GLN A 42 -8.29 30.23 -67.94
CA GLN A 42 -7.84 28.89 -67.68
C GLN A 42 -6.31 28.88 -67.49
N SER A 43 -5.84 28.02 -66.71
CA SER A 43 -4.46 27.59 -66.56
C SER A 43 -3.64 28.25 -65.42
N ALA A 44 -3.84 27.84 -64.20
CA ALA A 44 -2.75 27.73 -63.20
C ALA A 44 -3.30 27.24 -61.85
N ALA A 45 -3.95 26.11 -61.80
CA ALA A 45 -4.38 25.55 -60.51
C ALA A 45 -4.40 24.04 -60.52
N ASN A 46 -3.22 23.42 -60.69
CA ASN A 46 -3.10 21.99 -60.39
C ASN A 46 -1.66 21.60 -60.08
N GLN A 47 -0.97 22.33 -59.19
CA GLN A 47 0.30 21.93 -58.61
C GLN A 47 0.43 22.26 -57.13
N ALA A 48 -0.65 22.16 -56.41
CA ALA A 48 -0.58 22.30 -54.97
C ALA A 48 -1.43 21.21 -54.35
N ALA A 49 -0.94 20.00 -54.18
CA ALA A 49 -1.42 19.04 -53.21
C ALA A 49 -0.79 17.67 -53.40
N ASN A 50 0.52 17.57 -53.34
CA ASN A 50 1.16 16.32 -53.04
C ASN A 50 2.29 16.57 -52.02
N THR A 51 1.94 17.22 -50.92
CA THR A 51 2.75 17.12 -49.72
C THR A 51 2.37 15.78 -49.11
N PRO A 52 3.29 14.78 -49.04
CA PRO A 52 3.01 13.53 -48.34
C PRO A 52 2.63 13.87 -46.92
N ALA A 53 1.47 13.40 -46.46
CA ALA A 53 1.11 13.49 -45.07
C ALA A 53 2.26 12.93 -44.22
N PRO A 54 2.69 13.60 -43.14
CA PRO A 54 3.72 13.06 -42.27
C PRO A 54 3.32 11.64 -41.88
N ALA A 55 4.22 10.70 -42.10
CA ALA A 55 4.01 9.31 -41.68
C ALA A 55 3.66 9.33 -40.18
N PRO A 56 2.66 8.54 -39.72
CA PRO A 56 2.33 8.43 -38.33
C PRO A 56 3.59 8.12 -37.55
N ALA A 57 3.88 8.91 -36.50
CA ALA A 57 5.00 8.65 -35.62
C ALA A 57 4.89 7.18 -35.10
N PRO A 58 5.98 6.42 -35.02
CA PRO A 58 5.95 5.07 -34.50
C PRO A 58 5.28 5.09 -33.11
N ALA A 59 4.30 4.21 -32.92
CA ALA A 59 3.65 4.08 -31.61
C ALA A 59 4.72 3.72 -30.56
N PRO A 60 4.71 4.33 -29.38
CA PRO A 60 5.67 4.03 -28.32
C PRO A 60 5.60 2.54 -28.00
N GLN A 61 6.75 1.88 -28.05
CA GLN A 61 6.84 0.45 -27.76
C GLN A 61 6.82 0.24 -26.24
N PRO A 62 6.08 -0.74 -25.73
CA PRO A 62 6.07 -1.04 -24.31
C PRO A 62 7.43 -1.56 -23.86
N ILE A 63 7.93 -1.02 -22.75
CA ILE A 63 9.16 -1.49 -22.12
C ILE A 63 8.77 -2.52 -21.06
N VAL A 64 9.43 -3.67 -21.08
CA VAL A 64 9.14 -4.77 -20.15
C VAL A 64 10.15 -4.77 -19.01
N VAL A 65 9.69 -4.52 -17.80
CA VAL A 65 10.48 -4.72 -16.57
C VAL A 65 10.45 -6.20 -16.22
N PRO A 66 11.62 -6.90 -16.16
CA PRO A 66 11.64 -8.34 -15.92
C PRO A 66 11.18 -8.71 -14.51
N GLN A 67 10.65 -9.91 -14.36
CA GLN A 67 10.37 -10.46 -13.03
C GLN A 67 11.67 -10.59 -12.21
N GLY A 68 11.56 -10.49 -10.89
CA GLY A 68 12.70 -10.52 -9.99
C GLY A 68 13.35 -9.14 -9.76
N THR A 69 13.00 -8.13 -10.57
CA THR A 69 13.47 -6.76 -10.36
C THR A 69 13.15 -6.30 -8.95
N ALA A 70 14.14 -5.75 -8.26
CA ALA A 70 13.99 -5.18 -6.93
C ALA A 70 13.42 -3.77 -7.04
N ILE A 71 12.39 -3.49 -6.25
CA ILE A 71 11.76 -2.19 -6.13
C ILE A 71 11.95 -1.74 -4.70
N GLU A 72 12.74 -0.72 -4.47
CA GLU A 72 12.96 -0.15 -3.14
C GLU A 72 11.98 0.99 -2.90
N VAL A 73 11.23 0.88 -1.81
CA VAL A 73 10.22 1.86 -1.42
C VAL A 73 10.35 2.23 0.05
N VAL A 74 9.91 3.43 0.40
CA VAL A 74 9.68 3.84 1.78
C VAL A 74 8.18 3.87 2.05
N LEU A 75 7.79 3.46 3.25
CA LEU A 75 6.40 3.52 3.69
C LEU A 75 5.99 4.96 4.02
N ASP A 76 4.85 5.39 3.52
CA ASP A 76 4.29 6.71 3.85
C ASP A 76 3.56 6.70 5.20
N GLN A 77 3.29 5.52 5.74
CA GLN A 77 2.56 5.32 7.00
C GLN A 77 3.15 4.17 7.83
N SER A 78 2.94 4.21 9.13
CA SER A 78 3.35 3.11 10.01
C SER A 78 2.44 1.89 9.86
N LEU A 79 3.04 0.70 9.88
CA LEU A 79 2.35 -0.60 9.86
C LEU A 79 2.83 -1.45 11.03
N SER A 80 1.90 -2.17 11.67
CA SER A 80 2.22 -3.08 12.77
C SER A 80 1.45 -4.38 12.62
N SER A 81 2.12 -5.52 12.88
CA SER A 81 1.48 -6.83 12.86
C SER A 81 0.34 -6.95 13.89
N LYS A 82 0.33 -6.10 14.90
CA LYS A 82 -0.70 -6.06 15.95
C LYS A 82 -2.00 -5.41 15.48
N THR A 83 -1.91 -4.37 14.67
CA THR A 83 -3.07 -3.55 14.26
C THR A 83 -3.46 -3.75 12.80
N ALA A 84 -2.52 -4.16 11.96
CA ALA A 84 -2.78 -4.40 10.55
C ALA A 84 -3.72 -5.60 10.34
N ARG A 85 -4.45 -5.57 9.24
CA ARG A 85 -5.35 -6.65 8.82
C ARG A 85 -5.03 -7.07 7.40
N ALA A 86 -5.18 -8.36 7.12
CA ALA A 86 -5.10 -8.84 5.74
C ALA A 86 -6.13 -8.09 4.87
N GLY A 87 -5.70 -7.67 3.68
CA GLY A 87 -6.50 -6.82 2.80
C GLY A 87 -6.37 -5.31 3.04
N GLN A 88 -5.76 -4.87 4.14
CA GLN A 88 -5.54 -3.45 4.40
C GLN A 88 -4.58 -2.86 3.37
N SER A 89 -4.95 -1.73 2.76
CA SER A 89 -4.10 -1.01 1.83
C SER A 89 -3.09 -0.13 2.56
N PHE A 90 -1.94 0.06 1.93
CA PHE A 90 -0.92 1.01 2.37
C PHE A 90 -0.34 1.77 1.17
N SER A 91 0.24 2.93 1.44
CA SER A 91 0.95 3.76 0.46
C SER A 91 2.45 3.70 0.73
N ALA A 92 3.21 3.78 -0.34
CA ALA A 92 4.66 3.82 -0.29
C ALA A 92 5.20 4.64 -1.48
N THR A 93 6.41 5.13 -1.35
CA THR A 93 7.08 5.95 -2.36
C THR A 93 8.37 5.27 -2.80
N VAL A 94 8.60 5.19 -4.11
CA VAL A 94 9.83 4.59 -4.70
C VAL A 94 11.04 5.44 -4.36
N VAL A 95 12.09 4.81 -3.86
CA VAL A 95 13.35 5.48 -3.47
C VAL A 95 14.29 5.61 -4.66
N ASP A 96 14.55 4.49 -5.33
CA ASP A 96 15.49 4.43 -6.44
C ASP A 96 14.77 4.22 -7.77
N PRO A 97 15.19 4.93 -8.83
CA PRO A 97 14.61 4.75 -10.14
C PRO A 97 14.91 3.34 -10.66
N ILE A 98 13.98 2.80 -11.45
CA ILE A 98 14.20 1.51 -12.12
C ILE A 98 14.48 1.80 -13.59
N GLU A 99 15.62 1.34 -14.04
CA GLU A 99 16.10 1.48 -15.41
C GLU A 99 16.04 0.13 -16.12
N VAL A 100 15.62 0.15 -17.37
CA VAL A 100 15.65 -0.99 -18.28
C VAL A 100 16.28 -0.50 -19.59
N ASP A 101 17.30 -1.18 -20.06
CA ASP A 101 18.04 -0.83 -21.28
C ASP A 101 18.54 0.63 -21.31
N GLY A 102 18.94 1.16 -20.14
CA GLY A 102 19.42 2.54 -20.00
C GLY A 102 18.33 3.62 -19.98
N GLN A 103 17.07 3.21 -19.98
CA GLN A 103 15.93 4.12 -19.88
C GLN A 103 15.24 4.01 -18.51
N VAL A 104 15.00 5.15 -17.87
CA VAL A 104 14.23 5.19 -16.61
C VAL A 104 12.78 4.87 -16.89
N VAL A 105 12.33 3.70 -16.41
CA VAL A 105 10.97 3.20 -16.60
C VAL A 105 10.07 3.58 -15.43
N ILE A 106 10.61 3.48 -14.21
CA ILE A 106 9.92 3.92 -13.00
C ILE A 106 10.77 5.01 -12.36
N PRO A 107 10.29 6.26 -12.31
CA PRO A 107 11.07 7.36 -11.77
C PRO A 107 11.15 7.28 -10.24
N LYS A 108 12.18 7.91 -9.70
CA LYS A 108 12.28 8.20 -8.27
C LYS A 108 11.04 8.98 -7.81
N ARG A 109 10.54 8.69 -6.61
CA ARG A 109 9.33 9.27 -6.02
C ARG A 109 8.01 8.83 -6.69
N ALA A 110 8.02 7.81 -7.52
CA ALA A 110 6.79 7.22 -8.00
C ALA A 110 5.95 6.70 -6.82
N HIS A 111 4.66 7.00 -6.84
CA HIS A 111 3.75 6.51 -5.81
C HIS A 111 3.39 5.05 -6.04
N ALA A 112 3.54 4.25 -5.00
CA ALA A 112 3.16 2.85 -5.01
C ALA A 112 2.04 2.59 -3.99
N ARG A 113 1.14 1.67 -4.33
CA ARG A 113 0.12 1.19 -3.41
C ARG A 113 0.26 -0.30 -3.22
N GLY A 114 0.19 -0.70 -1.98
CA GLY A 114 0.28 -2.09 -1.60
C GLY A 114 -0.88 -2.54 -0.73
N THR A 115 -0.86 -3.82 -0.41
CA THR A 115 -1.85 -4.48 0.45
C THR A 115 -1.12 -5.39 1.42
N VAL A 116 -1.59 -5.42 2.66
CA VAL A 116 -1.17 -6.39 3.67
C VAL A 116 -1.72 -7.76 3.28
N VAL A 117 -0.83 -8.71 3.02
CA VAL A 117 -1.19 -10.09 2.64
C VAL A 117 -1.50 -10.92 3.88
N SER A 118 -0.63 -10.81 4.89
CA SER A 118 -0.79 -11.49 6.16
C SER A 118 -0.39 -10.56 7.30
N ALA A 119 -1.11 -10.64 8.41
CA ALA A 119 -0.79 -9.95 9.64
C ALA A 119 -1.13 -10.84 10.82
N LYS A 120 -0.13 -11.12 11.67
CA LYS A 120 -0.27 -11.93 12.85
C LYS A 120 0.43 -11.24 14.02
N ALA A 121 -0.32 -10.90 15.03
CA ALA A 121 0.21 -10.35 16.26
C ALA A 121 1.05 -11.38 17.04
N ALA A 122 2.00 -10.89 17.79
CA ALA A 122 2.77 -11.74 18.71
C ALA A 122 1.88 -12.30 19.82
N GLY A 123 1.97 -13.61 20.06
CA GLY A 123 1.32 -14.23 21.23
C GLY A 123 2.03 -13.86 22.54
N ARG A 124 1.32 -13.85 23.65
CA ARG A 124 1.90 -13.53 24.97
C ARG A 124 3.02 -14.48 25.37
N PHE A 125 2.81 -15.76 25.21
CA PHE A 125 3.73 -16.82 25.66
C PHE A 125 4.42 -17.52 24.49
N LYS A 126 3.69 -17.77 23.42
CA LYS A 126 4.17 -18.48 22.21
C LYS A 126 3.61 -17.79 20.98
N GLY A 127 4.31 -17.93 19.88
CA GLY A 127 3.91 -17.42 18.58
C GLY A 127 4.85 -16.34 18.06
N ALA A 128 5.21 -16.47 16.80
CA ALA A 128 5.90 -15.44 16.06
C ALA A 128 4.89 -14.37 15.60
N SER A 129 5.31 -13.15 15.57
CA SER A 129 4.60 -12.11 14.82
C SER A 129 5.00 -12.16 13.36
N GLU A 130 4.07 -11.82 12.47
CA GLU A 130 4.23 -11.98 11.04
C GLU A 130 3.52 -10.82 10.33
N LEU A 131 4.18 -10.27 9.32
CA LEU A 131 3.62 -9.21 8.49
C LEU A 131 4.09 -9.42 7.05
N GLY A 132 3.18 -9.83 6.20
CA GLY A 132 3.41 -9.98 4.76
C GLY A 132 2.83 -8.81 4.00
N LEU A 133 3.61 -8.23 3.09
CA LEU A 133 3.26 -7.06 2.31
C LEU A 133 3.42 -7.36 0.81
N ALA A 134 2.54 -6.82 -0.01
CA ALA A 134 2.65 -6.90 -1.46
C ALA A 134 2.28 -5.56 -2.10
N LEU A 135 3.05 -5.13 -3.10
CA LEU A 135 2.66 -4.00 -3.95
C LEU A 135 1.68 -4.47 -5.01
N ARG A 136 0.68 -3.64 -5.28
CA ARG A 136 -0.40 -3.90 -6.23
C ARG A 136 -0.44 -2.94 -7.40
N SER A 137 -0.04 -1.71 -7.20
CA SER A 137 0.04 -0.73 -8.27
C SER A 137 1.16 0.27 -8.04
N ILE A 138 1.64 0.82 -9.12
CA ILE A 138 2.60 1.91 -9.14
C ILE A 138 2.12 2.97 -10.13
N GLU A 139 2.35 4.22 -9.81
CA GLU A 139 1.99 5.35 -10.65
C GLU A 139 3.24 5.89 -11.33
N VAL A 140 3.25 5.86 -12.66
CA VAL A 140 4.36 6.35 -13.48
C VAL A 140 3.79 7.40 -14.43
N ASN A 141 4.36 8.59 -14.42
CA ASN A 141 3.93 9.72 -15.27
C ASN A 141 2.41 10.00 -15.21
N GLY A 142 1.81 9.85 -14.01
CA GLY A 142 0.37 10.06 -13.81
C GLY A 142 -0.51 8.88 -14.24
N GLN A 143 0.07 7.83 -14.81
CA GLN A 143 -0.63 6.61 -15.20
C GLN A 143 -0.40 5.50 -14.18
N ARG A 144 -1.49 4.79 -13.83
CA ARG A 144 -1.42 3.67 -12.87
C ARG A 144 -1.23 2.36 -13.59
N TYR A 145 -0.17 1.66 -13.21
CA TYR A 145 0.15 0.31 -13.68
C TYR A 145 -0.10 -0.70 -12.56
N GLU A 146 -0.78 -1.79 -12.90
CA GLU A 146 -0.94 -2.90 -11.96
C GLU A 146 0.34 -3.73 -11.91
N ILE A 147 0.86 -3.92 -10.71
CA ILE A 147 2.06 -4.73 -10.48
C ILE A 147 1.78 -5.84 -9.48
N ARG A 148 2.61 -6.86 -9.51
CA ARG A 148 2.65 -7.90 -8.49
C ARG A 148 4.06 -8.02 -7.97
N ALA A 149 4.32 -7.38 -6.86
CA ALA A 149 5.59 -7.49 -6.17
C ALA A 149 5.36 -7.84 -4.70
N SER A 150 6.23 -8.68 -4.16
CA SER A 150 6.16 -9.12 -2.77
C SER A 150 7.47 -8.87 -2.06
N THR A 151 7.41 -8.63 -0.77
CA THR A 151 8.59 -8.65 0.11
C THR A 151 8.71 -10.02 0.77
N PRO A 152 9.91 -10.45 1.16
CA PRO A 152 10.07 -11.56 2.07
C PRO A 152 9.23 -11.33 3.33
N GLU A 153 8.65 -12.40 3.85
CA GLU A 153 7.79 -12.31 5.02
C GLU A 153 8.56 -11.77 6.24
N LEU A 154 8.11 -10.65 6.75
CA LEU A 154 8.69 -10.02 7.93
C LEU A 154 8.17 -10.74 9.16
N SER A 155 9.02 -11.50 9.82
CA SER A 155 8.66 -12.26 11.02
C SER A 155 9.62 -12.01 12.17
N LYS A 156 9.08 -11.85 13.37
CA LYS A 156 9.85 -11.89 14.61
C LYS A 156 9.54 -13.18 15.33
N LYS A 157 10.59 -14.00 15.54
CA LYS A 157 10.47 -15.29 16.22
C LYS A 157 9.91 -15.11 17.63
N GLY A 158 8.95 -15.94 17.98
CA GLY A 158 8.40 -15.99 19.32
C GLY A 158 9.42 -16.48 20.35
N LYS A 159 9.36 -15.92 21.55
CA LYS A 159 10.27 -16.26 22.66
C LYS A 159 9.84 -17.51 23.44
N GLY A 160 9.09 -18.42 22.81
CA GLY A 160 8.52 -19.60 23.47
C GLY A 160 9.55 -20.45 24.26
N LYS A 161 10.79 -20.56 23.78
CA LYS A 161 11.86 -21.21 24.50
C LYS A 161 12.24 -20.50 25.81
N ARG A 162 12.26 -19.14 25.79
CA ARG A 162 12.52 -18.36 27.02
C ARG A 162 11.37 -18.46 28.00
N THR A 163 10.11 -18.44 27.50
CA THR A 163 8.93 -18.62 28.35
C THR A 163 8.98 -19.99 29.03
N GLY A 164 9.30 -21.05 28.27
CA GLY A 164 9.47 -22.39 28.85
C GLY A 164 10.58 -22.44 29.91
N ALA A 165 11.70 -21.77 29.66
CA ALA A 165 12.80 -21.71 30.63
C ALA A 165 12.43 -20.90 31.88
N LEU A 166 11.70 -19.79 31.74
CA LEU A 166 11.27 -18.98 32.89
C LEU A 166 10.23 -19.71 33.76
N VAL A 167 9.23 -20.33 33.13
CA VAL A 167 8.18 -21.09 33.86
C VAL A 167 8.78 -22.36 34.45
N GLY A 168 9.53 -23.14 33.68
CA GLY A 168 10.16 -24.37 34.13
C GLY A 168 11.25 -24.12 35.18
N GLY A 169 12.08 -23.09 34.96
CA GLY A 169 13.13 -22.71 35.91
C GLY A 169 12.54 -22.13 37.19
N GLY A 170 11.49 -21.32 37.12
CA GLY A 170 10.77 -20.78 38.28
C GLY A 170 10.12 -21.89 39.09
N ALA A 171 9.41 -22.81 38.43
CA ALA A 171 8.80 -23.97 39.11
C ALA A 171 9.87 -24.89 39.74
N GLY A 172 10.90 -25.25 38.97
CA GLY A 172 11.98 -26.11 39.46
C GLY A 172 12.78 -25.46 40.58
N GLY A 173 13.21 -24.21 40.45
CA GLY A 173 13.92 -23.47 41.50
C GLY A 173 13.09 -23.27 42.73
N GLY A 174 11.81 -22.90 42.59
CA GLY A 174 10.86 -22.75 43.71
C GLY A 174 10.61 -24.06 44.40
N ALA A 175 10.49 -25.18 43.68
CA ALA A 175 10.34 -26.53 44.26
C ALA A 175 11.57 -26.97 45.05
N LEU A 176 12.78 -26.69 44.54
CA LEU A 176 14.01 -27.02 45.23
C LEU A 176 14.13 -26.26 46.54
N ILE A 177 13.96 -24.94 46.53
CA ILE A 177 14.05 -24.11 47.73
C ILE A 177 12.96 -24.48 48.72
N GLY A 178 11.70 -24.62 48.25
CA GLY A 178 10.58 -25.03 49.06
C GLY A 178 10.73 -26.43 49.63
N GLY A 179 11.34 -27.35 48.86
CA GLY A 179 11.63 -28.74 49.29
C GLY A 179 12.65 -28.81 50.39
N LEU A 180 13.71 -28.02 50.32
CA LEU A 180 14.74 -27.95 51.36
C LEU A 180 14.20 -27.38 52.68
N ALA A 181 13.28 -26.42 52.62
CA ALA A 181 12.71 -25.73 53.79
C ALA A 181 11.52 -26.48 54.43
N GLY A 182 10.68 -27.15 53.63
CA GLY A 182 9.40 -27.73 54.06
C GLY A 182 9.12 -29.15 53.56
N GLY A 183 10.14 -29.85 53.04
CA GLY A 183 9.98 -31.19 52.49
C GLY A 183 9.02 -31.22 51.28
N GLY A 184 8.31 -32.32 51.10
CA GLY A 184 7.43 -32.53 49.93
C GLY A 184 6.30 -31.51 49.79
N LYS A 185 5.74 -31.08 50.93
CA LYS A 185 4.68 -30.00 50.95
C LYS A 185 5.28 -28.67 50.58
N GLY A 186 6.45 -28.33 51.07
CA GLY A 186 7.15 -27.09 50.72
C GLY A 186 7.58 -27.07 49.24
N ALA A 187 7.96 -28.21 48.67
CA ALA A 187 8.26 -28.31 47.22
C ALA A 187 7.05 -28.02 46.34
N LEU A 188 5.87 -28.50 46.70
CA LEU A 188 4.63 -28.22 45.95
C LEU A 188 4.27 -26.75 46.01
N ILE A 189 4.29 -26.14 47.20
CA ILE A 189 3.95 -24.72 47.38
C ILE A 189 5.00 -23.84 46.68
N GLY A 190 6.29 -24.13 46.86
CA GLY A 190 7.36 -23.36 46.22
C GLY A 190 7.35 -23.50 44.69
N GLY A 191 7.02 -24.69 44.17
CA GLY A 191 6.86 -24.94 42.74
C GLY A 191 5.70 -24.16 42.12
N LEU A 192 4.54 -24.11 42.81
CA LEU A 192 3.39 -23.36 42.36
C LEU A 192 3.64 -21.83 42.37
N ILE A 193 4.25 -21.32 43.44
CA ILE A 193 4.62 -19.89 43.51
C ILE A 193 5.66 -19.54 42.47
N GLY A 194 6.70 -20.38 42.33
CA GLY A 194 7.75 -20.19 41.31
C GLY A 194 7.23 -20.26 39.88
N ALA A 195 6.30 -21.19 39.58
CA ALA A 195 5.63 -21.25 38.29
C ALA A 195 4.76 -19.99 38.04
N GLY A 196 4.04 -19.54 39.06
CA GLY A 196 3.23 -18.30 38.96
C GLY A 196 4.09 -17.07 38.69
N ALA A 197 5.17 -16.88 39.41
CA ALA A 197 6.13 -15.80 39.21
C ALA A 197 6.82 -15.89 37.83
N GLY A 198 7.23 -17.08 37.43
CA GLY A 198 7.84 -17.36 36.13
C GLY A 198 6.87 -17.07 34.98
N THR A 199 5.59 -17.42 35.14
CA THR A 199 4.53 -17.13 34.17
C THR A 199 4.25 -15.62 34.07
N GLY A 200 4.16 -14.92 35.20
CA GLY A 200 4.03 -13.47 35.26
C GLY A 200 5.18 -12.76 34.54
N GLY A 201 6.42 -13.11 34.89
CA GLY A 201 7.61 -12.57 34.26
C GLY A 201 7.66 -12.84 32.77
N ALA A 202 7.25 -14.03 32.31
CA ALA A 202 7.15 -14.37 30.88
C ALA A 202 6.12 -13.54 30.16
N ALA A 203 4.98 -13.23 30.80
CA ALA A 203 3.93 -12.39 30.21
C ALA A 203 4.40 -10.95 29.98
N PHE A 204 5.12 -10.36 30.94
CA PHE A 204 5.68 -9.02 30.82
C PHE A 204 6.82 -8.93 29.82
N THR A 205 7.61 -9.98 29.64
CA THR A 205 8.71 -10.05 28.65
C THR A 205 8.29 -10.61 27.30
N GLY A 206 7.00 -10.69 27.01
CA GLY A 206 6.36 -11.32 25.86
C GLY A 206 6.99 -11.05 24.50
N ASN A 207 6.47 -11.71 23.48
CA ASN A 207 6.92 -11.58 22.11
C ASN A 207 6.68 -10.16 21.59
N ARG A 208 7.55 -9.72 20.68
CA ARG A 208 7.43 -8.39 20.07
C ARG A 208 6.70 -8.50 18.74
N ASP A 209 5.79 -7.57 18.50
CA ASP A 209 5.18 -7.39 17.20
C ASP A 209 6.20 -6.89 16.16
N VAL A 210 5.91 -7.12 14.90
CA VAL A 210 6.60 -6.45 13.78
C VAL A 210 6.02 -5.04 13.70
N GLU A 211 6.86 -4.06 13.92
CA GLU A 211 6.53 -2.65 13.78
C GLU A 211 7.40 -2.05 12.69
N LEU A 212 6.77 -1.43 11.73
CA LEU A 212 7.36 -0.69 10.62
C LEU A 212 6.90 0.76 10.76
N PRO A 213 7.71 1.65 11.31
CA PRO A 213 7.44 3.09 11.30
C PRO A 213 7.25 3.62 9.88
N ALA A 214 6.62 4.78 9.75
CA ALA A 214 6.69 5.54 8.50
C ALA A 214 8.16 5.77 8.12
N GLU A 215 8.42 5.95 6.85
CA GLU A 215 9.76 6.10 6.27
C GLU A 215 10.66 4.85 6.36
N THR A 216 10.10 3.70 6.76
CA THR A 216 10.84 2.44 6.70
C THR A 216 11.05 2.03 5.25
N GLY A 217 12.33 1.83 4.87
CA GLY A 217 12.72 1.28 3.58
C GLY A 217 12.39 -0.22 3.49
N LEU A 218 11.77 -0.63 2.40
CA LEU A 218 11.42 -2.02 2.10
C LEU A 218 11.76 -2.34 0.66
N THR A 219 12.34 -3.51 0.44
CA THR A 219 12.63 -4.02 -0.89
C THR A 219 11.58 -5.05 -1.29
N PHE A 220 10.87 -4.77 -2.37
CA PHE A 220 9.94 -5.69 -3.00
C PHE A 220 10.58 -6.31 -4.25
N ARG A 221 10.23 -7.56 -4.54
CA ARG A 221 10.63 -8.22 -5.79
C ARG A 221 9.42 -8.42 -6.68
N LEU A 222 9.57 -8.03 -7.92
CA LEU A 222 8.54 -8.20 -8.94
C LEU A 222 8.31 -9.70 -9.19
N VAL A 223 7.07 -10.15 -9.04
CA VAL A 223 6.68 -11.56 -9.20
C VAL A 223 6.30 -11.88 -10.64
N LYS A 224 5.84 -10.88 -11.39
CA LYS A 224 5.50 -10.98 -12.81
C LYS A 224 6.13 -9.83 -13.57
N PRO A 225 6.47 -10.02 -14.85
CA PRO A 225 6.94 -8.92 -15.70
C PRO A 225 5.92 -7.78 -15.70
N LEU A 226 6.40 -6.56 -15.81
CA LEU A 226 5.57 -5.36 -15.89
C LEU A 226 5.82 -4.66 -17.21
N GLU A 227 4.77 -4.45 -17.99
CA GLU A 227 4.81 -3.70 -19.22
C GLU A 227 4.41 -2.25 -18.96
N ILE A 228 5.30 -1.32 -19.33
CA ILE A 228 5.07 0.11 -19.20
C ILE A 228 5.18 0.73 -20.59
N THR A 229 4.15 1.47 -20.97
CA THR A 229 4.19 2.29 -22.18
C THR A 229 4.59 3.70 -21.77
N PRO A 230 5.74 4.22 -22.23
CA PRO A 230 6.25 5.54 -21.85
C PRO A 230 5.40 6.70 -22.37
#